data_5f83dc9b9874ba36a72a8b9a250cec36
#
_entry.id   5f83dc9b9874ba36a72a8b9a250cec36
#
_cell.length_a   1.000
_cell.length_b   1.000
_cell.length_c   1.000
_cell.angle_alpha   90.00
_cell.angle_beta   90.00
_cell.angle_gamma   90.00
#
_symmetry.space_group_name_H-M   'P 1'
#
loop_
_entity.id
_entity.type
_entity.pdbx_description
1 polymer ?
#
loop_
_entity_poly.entity_id
_entity_poly.type
_entity_poly.pdbx_seq_one_letter_code
_entity_poly.pdbx_strand_id
1 'polypeptide(L)'
;MNDTQNTSSYQGIGMRMTRGILTALNLAVITCSLAAFAEDWSVGKIFHIGGNGGWDYLTVDPETHRLYVPRSTHTMVVDGESGKVIADIPGQKRAHGVAIVPEIGRGFISDGGGNGAIIVFDLKTNEILGTIAAQPDADGIIYDPASKRVLVVSGDKGLLMPLKPDIDPKNGKIDDPVDLGGAPEFLAADGQGKAYINLMNKNEVVVVDTKAMKVVTRWPVAPGGAPVGLSMDTKQRRLFIGCRNPQKLIVMDADSGKVLAALPIGQGVDATKIDDGQAFASCRDGTLSVARETSPGKFEIVETVNTPQGARTMGIDPSTHTIYLPTAEFEEPKVGTTARPAAKPDTFMIVTVVGQREHSPETPK
;
A
#
# COMPACT_ATOMS: atom_id res chain seq x y z
N MET A 1 -61.14 35.95 -61.17
CA MET A 1 -61.36 37.41 -61.29
C MET A 1 -60.04 38.04 -61.03
N ASN A 2 -59.55 38.56 -62.14
CA ASN A 2 -58.66 39.73 -62.39
C ASN A 2 -57.34 39.76 -61.69
N ASP A 3 -56.25 39.47 -62.41
CA ASP A 3 -55.52 40.39 -63.32
C ASP A 3 -55.03 41.64 -62.56
N THR A 4 -53.77 41.97 -62.55
CA THR A 4 -53.06 42.55 -63.64
C THR A 4 -51.56 42.69 -63.39
N GLN A 5 -50.82 42.36 -64.38
CA GLN A 5 -49.46 42.73 -64.75
C GLN A 5 -49.06 44.16 -64.42
N ASN A 6 -47.82 44.44 -64.12
CA ASN A 6 -47.06 45.29 -65.07
C ASN A 6 -45.55 45.28 -64.84
N THR A 7 -44.90 45.33 -65.87
CA THR A 7 -43.60 45.28 -66.43
C THR A 7 -42.63 46.40 -66.07
N SER A 8 -41.34 46.06 -66.30
CA SER A 8 -40.25 46.92 -66.82
C SER A 8 -39.49 47.77 -65.82
N SER A 9 -38.21 47.91 -65.82
CA SER A 9 -37.23 47.94 -66.90
C SER A 9 -35.79 47.90 -66.32
N TYR A 10 -34.90 47.46 -67.17
CA TYR A 10 -33.44 47.45 -67.10
C TYR A 10 -32.76 48.69 -66.53
N GLN A 11 -31.67 48.54 -65.81
CA GLN A 11 -30.34 49.04 -66.16
C GLN A 11 -29.22 48.39 -65.30
N GLY A 12 -28.26 47.87 -66.00
CA GLY A 12 -27.03 47.37 -65.44
C GLY A 12 -26.01 48.46 -65.21
N ILE A 13 -25.06 48.24 -64.34
CA ILE A 13 -23.70 48.79 -64.39
C ILE A 13 -22.82 48.05 -63.38
N GLY A 14 -21.70 47.57 -63.88
CA GLY A 14 -20.42 47.66 -63.19
C GLY A 14 -19.98 46.51 -62.27
N MET A 15 -19.37 45.60 -62.87
CA MET A 15 -18.48 44.56 -62.27
C MET A 15 -17.27 45.24 -61.58
N ARG A 16 -17.09 45.02 -60.29
CA ARG A 16 -15.79 45.16 -59.66
C ARG A 16 -15.52 43.92 -58.79
N MET A 17 -14.63 43.05 -59.30
CA MET A 17 -13.98 41.99 -58.56
C MET A 17 -13.10 42.57 -57.48
N THR A 18 -13.43 42.32 -56.20
CA THR A 18 -12.48 42.42 -55.09
C THR A 18 -12.10 41.03 -54.68
N ARG A 19 -10.84 40.68 -54.90
CA ARG A 19 -10.20 39.45 -54.40
C ARG A 19 -10.20 39.50 -52.86
N GLY A 20 -11.07 38.69 -52.25
CA GLY A 20 -11.00 38.39 -50.82
C GLY A 20 -9.91 37.33 -50.59
N ILE A 21 -8.88 37.72 -49.88
CA ILE A 21 -7.83 36.83 -49.40
C ILE A 21 -8.45 35.98 -48.29
N LEU A 22 -8.67 34.68 -48.56
CA LEU A 22 -8.97 33.69 -47.53
C LEU A 22 -7.66 33.40 -46.74
N THR A 23 -7.53 34.01 -45.57
CA THR A 23 -6.51 33.64 -44.62
C THR A 23 -6.96 32.36 -43.91
N ALA A 24 -6.46 31.21 -44.32
CA ALA A 24 -6.63 29.94 -43.61
C ALA A 24 -5.83 30.02 -42.32
N LEU A 25 -6.55 30.16 -41.21
CA LEU A 25 -5.95 30.03 -39.86
C LEU A 25 -5.70 28.57 -39.58
N ASN A 26 -4.48 28.09 -39.82
CA ASN A 26 -4.04 26.77 -39.38
C ASN A 26 -3.91 26.78 -37.86
N LEU A 27 -4.93 26.26 -37.16
CA LEU A 27 -4.88 25.96 -35.73
C LEU A 27 -4.03 24.70 -35.58
N ALA A 28 -2.73 24.84 -35.37
CA ALA A 28 -1.86 23.74 -34.99
C ALA A 28 -2.26 23.31 -33.56
N VAL A 29 -3.03 22.25 -33.44
CA VAL A 29 -3.26 21.54 -32.19
C VAL A 29 -1.94 20.88 -31.82
N ILE A 30 -1.14 21.52 -30.99
CA ILE A 30 0.02 20.88 -30.34
C ILE A 30 -0.57 19.88 -29.33
N THR A 31 -0.75 18.64 -29.77
CA THR A 31 -0.93 17.53 -28.85
C THR A 31 0.40 17.30 -28.15
N CYS A 32 0.53 17.92 -26.98
CA CYS A 32 1.62 17.59 -26.06
C CYS A 32 1.33 16.16 -25.59
N SER A 33 1.91 15.17 -26.28
CA SER A 33 1.97 13.80 -25.79
C SER A 33 2.87 13.86 -24.56
N LEU A 34 2.29 13.91 -23.37
CA LEU A 34 2.98 13.53 -22.14
C LEU A 34 3.36 12.06 -22.34
N ALA A 35 4.53 11.80 -22.88
CA ALA A 35 5.19 10.52 -22.73
C ALA A 35 5.32 10.34 -21.21
N ALA A 36 4.43 9.57 -20.61
CA ALA A 36 4.62 9.10 -19.24
C ALA A 36 5.85 8.20 -19.30
N PHE A 37 6.97 8.71 -18.84
CA PHE A 37 8.19 7.91 -18.65
C PHE A 37 7.79 6.76 -17.73
N ALA A 38 7.90 5.54 -18.23
CA ALA A 38 7.80 4.36 -17.39
C ALA A 38 9.05 4.38 -16.52
N GLU A 39 8.89 4.49 -15.21
CA GLU A 39 9.98 4.19 -14.30
C GLU A 39 10.19 2.69 -14.36
N ASP A 40 11.33 2.23 -14.87
CA ASP A 40 11.73 0.84 -14.81
C ASP A 40 12.17 0.54 -13.37
N TRP A 41 11.44 -0.34 -12.70
CA TRP A 41 11.76 -0.77 -11.36
C TRP A 41 12.73 -1.95 -11.40
N SER A 42 13.77 -1.91 -10.58
CA SER A 42 14.77 -2.97 -10.53
C SER A 42 15.25 -3.26 -9.11
N VAL A 43 15.70 -4.49 -8.91
CA VAL A 43 16.38 -4.86 -7.66
C VAL A 43 17.68 -4.05 -7.56
N GLY A 44 17.78 -3.29 -6.48
CA GLY A 44 18.95 -2.50 -6.13
C GLY A 44 19.90 -3.24 -5.18
N LYS A 45 20.08 -2.69 -3.98
CA LYS A 45 20.95 -3.29 -2.95
C LYS A 45 20.28 -4.50 -2.29
N ILE A 46 21.07 -5.47 -1.87
CA ILE A 46 20.66 -6.57 -1.00
C ILE A 46 21.45 -6.46 0.30
N PHE A 47 20.75 -6.28 1.41
CA PHE A 47 21.35 -6.23 2.73
C PHE A 47 21.29 -7.61 3.36
N HIS A 48 22.42 -8.31 3.38
CA HIS A 48 22.56 -9.61 4.05
C HIS A 48 22.70 -9.37 5.54
N ILE A 49 21.66 -9.61 6.31
CA ILE A 49 21.59 -9.32 7.75
C ILE A 49 21.83 -10.58 8.59
N GLY A 50 21.31 -11.72 8.14
CA GLY A 50 21.39 -12.97 8.86
C GLY A 50 20.44 -13.08 10.05
N GLY A 51 20.75 -13.97 10.98
CA GLY A 51 19.90 -14.27 12.13
C GLY A 51 18.73 -15.20 11.79
N ASN A 52 18.13 -15.76 12.86
CA ASN A 52 17.04 -16.71 12.76
C ASN A 52 15.68 -16.03 12.99
N GLY A 53 14.60 -16.76 12.69
CA GLY A 53 13.22 -16.30 12.86
C GLY A 53 12.54 -15.94 11.55
N GLY A 54 11.22 -15.87 11.59
CA GLY A 54 10.41 -15.39 10.48
C GLY A 54 10.51 -13.86 10.31
N TRP A 55 9.70 -13.33 9.42
CA TRP A 55 9.49 -11.89 9.26
C TRP A 55 8.05 -11.66 8.84
N ASP A 56 7.59 -10.41 9.09
CA ASP A 56 6.25 -9.99 8.69
C ASP A 56 6.23 -8.52 8.23
N TYR A 57 5.18 -7.76 8.51
CA TYR A 57 4.96 -6.41 7.99
C TYR A 57 6.04 -5.42 8.46
N LEU A 58 6.87 -5.01 7.54
CA LEU A 58 7.92 -4.05 7.77
C LEU A 58 7.36 -2.62 7.69
N THR A 59 7.78 -1.77 8.61
CA THR A 59 7.42 -0.34 8.64
C THR A 59 8.67 0.51 8.41
N VAL A 60 8.52 1.54 7.57
CA VAL A 60 9.57 2.53 7.32
C VAL A 60 9.21 3.82 8.04
N ASP A 61 10.17 4.40 8.73
CA ASP A 61 10.12 5.77 9.22
C ASP A 61 10.73 6.68 8.15
N PRO A 62 9.94 7.50 7.45
CA PRO A 62 10.44 8.32 6.36
C PRO A 62 11.28 9.53 6.82
N GLU A 63 11.24 9.90 8.12
CA GLU A 63 12.04 10.99 8.65
C GLU A 63 13.48 10.56 8.99
N THR A 64 13.63 9.31 9.45
CA THR A 64 14.92 8.76 9.88
C THR A 64 15.45 7.68 8.96
N HIS A 65 14.71 7.26 7.94
CA HIS A 65 14.99 6.14 7.03
C HIS A 65 15.20 4.80 7.76
N ARG A 66 14.66 4.67 8.99
CA ARG A 66 14.74 3.44 9.76
C ARG A 66 13.67 2.46 9.34
N LEU A 67 14.09 1.21 9.24
CA LEU A 67 13.21 0.08 8.98
C LEU A 67 12.96 -0.66 10.30
N TYR A 68 11.71 -0.80 10.68
CA TYR A 68 11.29 -1.63 11.81
C TYR A 68 10.81 -2.97 11.24
N VAL A 69 11.56 -4.02 11.49
CA VAL A 69 11.35 -5.35 10.89
C VAL A 69 10.99 -6.37 11.96
N PRO A 70 9.72 -6.76 12.09
CA PRO A 70 9.31 -7.84 12.98
C PRO A 70 9.97 -9.15 12.58
N ARG A 71 10.63 -9.83 13.55
CA ARG A 71 11.38 -11.07 13.38
C ARG A 71 10.88 -12.16 14.33
N SER A 72 9.57 -12.33 14.45
CA SER A 72 8.90 -13.25 15.35
C SER A 72 9.17 -12.98 16.85
N THR A 73 10.38 -13.20 17.35
CA THR A 73 10.75 -13.06 18.78
C THR A 73 11.28 -11.68 19.16
N HIS A 74 11.55 -10.86 18.17
CA HIS A 74 12.13 -9.53 18.33
C HIS A 74 11.77 -8.65 17.13
N THR A 75 12.03 -7.36 17.22
CA THR A 75 11.90 -6.42 16.10
C THR A 75 13.25 -5.77 15.86
N MET A 76 13.83 -6.01 14.69
CA MET A 76 15.06 -5.35 14.26
C MET A 76 14.79 -3.91 13.85
N VAL A 77 15.69 -3.01 14.20
CA VAL A 77 15.74 -1.65 13.66
C VAL A 77 16.95 -1.56 12.74
N VAL A 78 16.70 -1.30 11.47
CA VAL A 78 17.73 -1.32 10.43
C VAL A 78 17.81 0.04 9.76
N ASP A 79 19.03 0.52 9.49
CA ASP A 79 19.26 1.70 8.68
C ASP A 79 18.96 1.39 7.21
N GLY A 80 18.02 2.12 6.61
CA GLY A 80 17.52 1.84 5.26
C GLY A 80 18.53 2.13 4.15
N GLU A 81 19.53 2.97 4.38
CA GLU A 81 20.55 3.28 3.36
C GLU A 81 21.68 2.26 3.33
N SER A 82 22.15 1.85 4.51
CA SER A 82 23.31 0.98 4.67
C SER A 82 22.99 -0.48 4.93
N GLY A 83 21.75 -0.79 5.38
CA GLY A 83 21.36 -2.12 5.84
C GLY A 83 21.94 -2.51 7.20
N LYS A 84 22.57 -1.55 7.92
CA LYS A 84 23.15 -1.82 9.25
C LYS A 84 22.06 -1.99 10.28
N VAL A 85 22.11 -3.06 11.08
CA VAL A 85 21.26 -3.21 12.25
C VAL A 85 21.69 -2.18 13.31
N ILE A 86 20.74 -1.30 13.69
CA ILE A 86 20.93 -0.23 14.67
C ILE A 86 20.59 -0.72 16.06
N ALA A 87 19.49 -1.48 16.19
CA ALA A 87 18.99 -1.99 17.43
C ALA A 87 18.16 -3.26 17.23
N ASP A 88 17.96 -3.97 18.33
CA ASP A 88 17.06 -5.10 18.46
C ASP A 88 16.14 -4.86 19.63
N ILE A 89 14.84 -4.88 19.40
CA ILE A 89 13.80 -4.73 20.43
C ILE A 89 13.33 -6.12 20.79
N PRO A 90 13.71 -6.73 21.94
CA PRO A 90 13.45 -8.12 22.26
C PRO A 90 12.06 -8.34 22.87
N GLY A 91 11.76 -9.59 23.23
CA GLY A 91 10.67 -9.96 24.14
C GLY A 91 9.31 -10.21 23.50
N GLN A 92 9.23 -10.26 22.16
CA GLN A 92 8.03 -10.71 21.47
C GLN A 92 7.98 -12.25 21.39
N LYS A 93 6.79 -12.79 21.14
CA LYS A 93 6.57 -14.22 20.91
C LYS A 93 6.23 -14.51 19.44
N ARG A 94 5.50 -13.59 18.81
CA ARG A 94 5.09 -13.65 17.42
C ARG A 94 4.80 -12.23 16.92
N ALA A 95 5.86 -11.45 16.75
CA ALA A 95 5.77 -10.06 16.25
C ALA A 95 5.28 -10.06 14.80
N HIS A 96 4.33 -9.17 14.48
CA HIS A 96 3.72 -9.05 13.16
C HIS A 96 3.95 -7.69 12.52
N GLY A 97 3.64 -6.59 13.18
CA GLY A 97 3.71 -5.26 12.60
C GLY A 97 4.17 -4.20 13.58
N VAL A 98 4.50 -3.02 13.04
CA VAL A 98 4.92 -1.85 13.83
C VAL A 98 4.14 -0.63 13.37
N ALA A 99 3.58 0.13 14.31
CA ALA A 99 3.10 1.48 14.07
C ALA A 99 4.01 2.48 14.78
N ILE A 100 4.34 3.59 14.12
CA ILE A 100 5.11 4.68 14.71
C ILE A 100 4.24 5.91 14.86
N VAL A 101 4.46 6.65 15.96
CA VAL A 101 3.79 7.92 16.28
C VAL A 101 4.87 8.94 16.62
N PRO A 102 5.48 9.55 15.59
CA PRO A 102 6.63 10.45 15.77
C PRO A 102 6.32 11.65 16.68
N GLU A 103 5.11 12.18 16.63
CA GLU A 103 4.68 13.36 17.39
C GLU A 103 4.84 13.19 18.90
N ILE A 104 4.85 11.95 19.38
CA ILE A 104 5.06 11.64 20.81
C ILE A 104 6.28 10.75 21.04
N GLY A 105 7.07 10.47 20.00
CA GLY A 105 8.28 9.66 20.06
C GLY A 105 8.06 8.20 20.43
N ARG A 106 6.91 7.60 20.09
CA ARG A 106 6.58 6.22 20.47
C ARG A 106 6.36 5.32 19.26
N GLY A 107 6.81 4.08 19.39
CA GLY A 107 6.48 2.98 18.50
C GLY A 107 5.67 1.90 19.23
N PHE A 108 4.90 1.13 18.47
CA PHE A 108 4.00 0.09 18.93
C PHE A 108 4.21 -1.16 18.07
N ILE A 109 4.48 -2.29 18.70
CA ILE A 109 4.65 -3.58 18.01
C ILE A 109 3.47 -4.47 18.36
N SER A 110 2.80 -5.02 17.36
CA SER A 110 1.80 -6.06 17.56
C SER A 110 2.49 -7.42 17.75
N ASP A 111 2.15 -8.12 18.82
CA ASP A 111 2.64 -9.46 19.16
C ASP A 111 1.46 -10.40 19.30
N GLY A 112 1.24 -11.24 18.28
CA GLY A 112 0.14 -12.20 18.20
C GLY A 112 0.37 -13.46 19.06
N GLY A 113 1.52 -13.59 19.70
CA GLY A 113 1.84 -14.79 20.47
C GLY A 113 1.12 -14.89 21.82
N GLY A 114 0.75 -16.11 22.22
CA GLY A 114 0.07 -16.36 23.48
C GLY A 114 -1.30 -15.70 23.55
N ASN A 115 -1.52 -14.82 24.53
CA ASN A 115 -2.78 -14.10 24.69
C ASN A 115 -2.83 -12.78 23.91
N GLY A 116 -1.78 -12.47 23.15
CA GLY A 116 -1.63 -11.22 22.42
C GLY A 116 -1.11 -10.06 23.30
N ALA A 117 -0.29 -9.21 22.70
CA ALA A 117 0.27 -8.05 23.36
C ALA A 117 0.53 -6.90 22.35
N ILE A 118 0.68 -5.70 22.87
CA ILE A 118 1.22 -4.55 22.16
C ILE A 118 2.40 -4.02 22.96
N ILE A 119 3.60 -4.11 22.38
CA ILE A 119 4.81 -3.61 23.00
C ILE A 119 4.95 -2.13 22.63
N VAL A 120 5.10 -1.28 23.65
CA VAL A 120 5.34 0.16 23.47
C VAL A 120 6.81 0.43 23.67
N PHE A 121 7.44 1.13 22.73
CA PHE A 121 8.86 1.47 22.79
C PHE A 121 9.12 2.93 22.44
N ASP A 122 10.28 3.43 22.84
CA ASP A 122 10.75 4.78 22.54
C ASP A 122 11.44 4.79 21.16
N LEU A 123 11.01 5.66 20.24
CA LEU A 123 11.56 5.73 18.88
C LEU A 123 13.01 6.22 18.83
N LYS A 124 13.47 6.97 19.82
CA LYS A 124 14.82 7.50 19.87
C LYS A 124 15.82 6.47 20.40
N THR A 125 15.46 5.82 21.52
CA THR A 125 16.36 4.88 22.21
C THR A 125 16.14 3.42 21.84
N ASN A 126 14.98 3.09 21.25
CA ASN A 126 14.47 1.74 20.96
C ASN A 126 14.25 0.90 22.24
N GLU A 127 14.21 1.53 23.40
CA GLU A 127 13.93 0.85 24.67
C GLU A 127 12.45 0.58 24.86
N ILE A 128 12.12 -0.57 25.42
CA ILE A 128 10.74 -0.95 25.75
C ILE A 128 10.26 -0.10 26.92
N LEU A 129 9.18 0.65 26.73
CA LEU A 129 8.51 1.43 27.76
C LEU A 129 7.53 0.59 28.59
N GLY A 130 6.93 -0.42 27.96
CA GLY A 130 6.01 -1.35 28.60
C GLY A 130 5.27 -2.23 27.61
N THR A 131 4.33 -3.03 28.13
CA THR A 131 3.54 -3.98 27.35
C THR A 131 2.07 -3.90 27.75
N ILE A 132 1.21 -3.69 26.78
CA ILE A 132 -0.24 -3.64 26.93
C ILE A 132 -0.82 -4.99 26.55
N ALA A 133 -1.69 -5.55 27.38
CA ALA A 133 -2.42 -6.76 27.05
C ALA A 133 -3.36 -6.51 25.85
N ALA A 134 -3.34 -7.42 24.89
CA ALA A 134 -4.19 -7.38 23.71
C ALA A 134 -5.03 -8.68 23.59
N GLN A 135 -5.56 -8.97 22.41
CA GLN A 135 -6.19 -10.24 22.10
C GLN A 135 -5.22 -11.13 21.32
N PRO A 136 -5.38 -12.46 21.37
CA PRO A 136 -4.58 -13.39 20.59
C PRO A 136 -4.54 -13.01 19.11
N ASP A 137 -3.44 -13.33 18.47
CA ASP A 137 -3.21 -13.00 17.06
C ASP A 137 -3.36 -11.49 16.78
N ALA A 138 -2.75 -10.66 17.66
CA ALA A 138 -2.59 -9.23 17.40
C ALA A 138 -1.64 -9.06 16.21
N ASP A 139 -2.18 -8.61 15.06
CA ASP A 139 -1.57 -8.69 13.74
C ASP A 139 -1.39 -7.29 13.12
N GLY A 140 -2.07 -7.00 12.02
CA GLY A 140 -1.96 -5.71 11.34
C GLY A 140 -2.15 -4.53 12.29
N ILE A 141 -1.25 -3.56 12.22
CA ILE A 141 -1.21 -2.39 13.11
C ILE A 141 -0.87 -1.12 12.33
N ILE A 142 -1.62 -0.05 12.57
CA ILE A 142 -1.35 1.28 12.00
C ILE A 142 -1.63 2.38 13.03
N TYR A 143 -1.09 3.57 12.78
CA TYR A 143 -1.54 4.79 13.43
C TYR A 143 -2.53 5.53 12.53
N ASP A 144 -3.70 5.92 13.06
CA ASP A 144 -4.67 6.77 12.39
C ASP A 144 -4.64 8.19 12.98
N PRO A 145 -4.09 9.17 12.26
CA PRO A 145 -3.98 10.55 12.74
C PRO A 145 -5.35 11.24 12.91
N ALA A 146 -6.39 10.79 12.19
CA ALA A 146 -7.72 11.40 12.27
C ALA A 146 -8.43 11.09 13.60
N SER A 147 -8.31 9.88 14.11
CA SER A 147 -8.83 9.48 15.42
C SER A 147 -7.81 9.64 16.53
N LYS A 148 -6.54 9.90 16.19
CA LYS A 148 -5.39 9.88 17.10
C LYS A 148 -5.33 8.56 17.88
N ARG A 149 -5.44 7.43 17.17
CA ARG A 149 -5.38 6.09 17.74
C ARG A 149 -4.43 5.19 16.97
N VAL A 150 -3.77 4.33 17.71
CA VAL A 150 -3.18 3.12 17.13
C VAL A 150 -4.30 2.10 16.99
N LEU A 151 -4.43 1.52 15.81
CA LEU A 151 -5.45 0.54 15.45
C LEU A 151 -4.77 -0.80 15.21
N VAL A 152 -5.16 -1.83 15.94
CA VAL A 152 -4.59 -3.18 15.85
C VAL A 152 -5.70 -4.17 15.57
N VAL A 153 -5.49 -5.08 14.65
CA VAL A 153 -6.47 -6.17 14.42
C VAL A 153 -6.08 -7.43 15.17
N SER A 154 -7.08 -8.24 15.53
CA SER A 154 -6.88 -9.60 16.04
C SER A 154 -7.54 -10.58 15.07
N GLY A 155 -6.72 -11.38 14.38
CA GLY A 155 -7.18 -12.36 13.40
C GLY A 155 -8.06 -13.43 14.03
N ASP A 156 -7.65 -13.98 15.16
CA ASP A 156 -8.36 -15.04 15.90
C ASP A 156 -9.70 -14.60 16.49
N LYS A 157 -9.80 -13.34 16.91
CA LYS A 157 -11.01 -12.82 17.58
C LYS A 157 -11.90 -12.02 16.65
N GLY A 158 -11.44 -11.66 15.46
CA GLY A 158 -12.22 -10.85 14.53
C GLY A 158 -12.45 -9.42 15.01
N LEU A 159 -11.48 -8.84 15.71
CA LEU A 159 -11.62 -7.56 16.39
C LEU A 159 -10.69 -6.49 15.81
N LEU A 160 -11.14 -5.23 15.85
CA LEU A 160 -10.28 -4.05 15.80
C LEU A 160 -10.10 -3.54 17.23
N MET A 161 -8.87 -3.42 17.67
CA MET A 161 -8.46 -2.98 19.01
C MET A 161 -7.86 -1.57 18.92
N PRO A 162 -8.60 -0.50 19.29
CA PRO A 162 -8.06 0.84 19.32
C PRO A 162 -7.35 1.10 20.64
N LEU A 163 -6.28 1.91 20.63
CA LEU A 163 -5.63 2.43 21.82
C LEU A 163 -5.10 3.84 21.59
N LYS A 164 -5.06 4.63 22.65
CA LYS A 164 -4.48 5.98 22.60
C LYS A 164 -2.95 5.88 22.54
N PRO A 165 -2.26 6.70 21.72
CA PRO A 165 -0.80 6.65 21.66
C PRO A 165 -0.09 7.09 22.96
N ASP A 166 -0.72 7.95 23.75
CA ASP A 166 -0.23 8.42 25.04
C ASP A 166 -0.57 7.51 26.24
N ILE A 167 -1.11 6.30 25.95
CA ILE A 167 -1.46 5.29 26.94
C ILE A 167 -0.30 5.06 27.95
N ASP A 168 -0.64 4.82 29.23
CA ASP A 168 0.36 4.33 30.20
C ASP A 168 0.87 2.96 29.74
N PRO A 169 2.15 2.84 29.34
CA PRO A 169 2.66 1.60 28.76
C PRO A 169 2.75 0.43 29.74
N LYS A 170 2.59 0.67 31.03
CA LYS A 170 2.67 -0.36 32.09
C LYS A 170 1.30 -0.79 32.62
N ASN A 171 0.36 0.14 32.71
CA ASN A 171 -0.93 -0.11 33.37
C ASN A 171 -2.14 0.22 32.47
N GLY A 172 -1.90 0.73 31.28
CA GLY A 172 -2.95 1.09 30.33
C GLY A 172 -3.71 -0.12 29.81
N LYS A 173 -4.85 0.14 29.21
CA LYS A 173 -5.71 -0.87 28.56
C LYS A 173 -6.15 -0.34 27.21
N ILE A 174 -6.32 -1.24 26.25
CA ILE A 174 -6.95 -0.91 24.97
C ILE A 174 -8.37 -0.37 25.22
N ASP A 175 -8.83 0.51 24.35
CA ASP A 175 -10.22 0.97 24.34
C ASP A 175 -11.16 -0.20 23.97
N ASP A 176 -12.48 0.00 24.08
CA ASP A 176 -13.46 -1.04 23.72
C ASP A 176 -13.28 -1.51 22.26
N PRO A 177 -13.06 -2.81 22.04
CA PRO A 177 -12.82 -3.34 20.71
C PRO A 177 -14.07 -3.29 19.82
N VAL A 178 -13.87 -3.19 18.52
CA VAL A 178 -14.93 -3.27 17.50
C VAL A 178 -14.96 -4.67 16.91
N ASP A 179 -16.13 -5.34 16.97
CA ASP A 179 -16.33 -6.62 16.30
C ASP A 179 -16.42 -6.42 14.77
N LEU A 180 -15.49 -7.02 14.05
CA LEU A 180 -15.39 -6.97 12.59
C LEU A 180 -16.18 -8.10 11.91
N GLY A 181 -16.60 -9.13 12.64
CA GLY A 181 -17.41 -10.24 12.13
C GLY A 181 -16.68 -11.20 11.20
N GLY A 182 -15.35 -11.23 11.19
CA GLY A 182 -14.54 -12.11 10.36
C GLY A 182 -13.08 -12.07 10.77
N ALA A 183 -12.19 -12.75 10.03
CA ALA A 183 -10.76 -12.78 10.29
C ALA A 183 -10.07 -11.61 9.57
N PRO A 184 -9.71 -10.53 10.29
CA PRO A 184 -8.97 -9.43 9.70
C PRO A 184 -7.49 -9.81 9.48
N GLU A 185 -6.90 -9.24 8.43
CA GLU A 185 -5.48 -9.40 8.09
C GLU A 185 -4.76 -8.05 8.17
N PHE A 186 -5.03 -7.14 7.23
CA PHE A 186 -4.39 -5.84 7.19
C PHE A 186 -5.40 -4.71 7.09
N LEU A 187 -4.93 -3.48 7.38
CA LEU A 187 -5.78 -2.30 7.42
C LEU A 187 -5.08 -1.07 6.85
N ALA A 188 -5.88 -0.12 6.37
CA ALA A 188 -5.42 1.20 5.93
C ALA A 188 -6.40 2.27 6.43
N ALA A 189 -5.91 3.46 6.79
CA ALA A 189 -6.73 4.60 7.17
C ALA A 189 -6.69 5.69 6.10
N ASP A 190 -7.79 6.43 5.95
CA ASP A 190 -7.88 7.54 5.00
C ASP A 190 -7.40 8.88 5.58
N GLY A 191 -7.02 8.92 6.85
CA GLY A 191 -6.64 10.14 7.54
C GLY A 191 -7.79 11.16 7.73
N GLN A 192 -9.02 10.78 7.42
CA GLN A 192 -10.22 11.61 7.52
C GLN A 192 -11.28 11.04 8.46
N GLY A 193 -11.06 9.85 8.99
CA GLY A 193 -11.93 9.20 9.97
C GLY A 193 -12.50 7.87 9.52
N LYS A 194 -11.95 7.25 8.47
CA LYS A 194 -12.28 5.88 8.08
C LYS A 194 -11.05 4.99 8.07
N ALA A 195 -11.22 3.78 8.54
CA ALA A 195 -10.30 2.67 8.33
C ALA A 195 -10.96 1.58 7.50
N TYR A 196 -10.18 0.99 6.62
CA TYR A 196 -10.56 -0.13 5.75
C TYR A 196 -9.80 -1.35 6.21
N ILE A 197 -10.47 -2.47 6.39
CA ILE A 197 -9.89 -3.69 6.96
C ILE A 197 -10.29 -4.89 6.10
N ASN A 198 -9.31 -5.63 5.61
CA ASN A 198 -9.54 -6.88 4.89
C ASN A 198 -10.04 -7.96 5.84
N LEU A 199 -11.13 -8.63 5.47
CA LEU A 199 -11.57 -9.86 6.12
C LEU A 199 -11.33 -11.06 5.20
N MET A 200 -10.24 -11.79 5.43
CA MET A 200 -9.79 -12.86 4.55
C MET A 200 -10.84 -13.96 4.36
N ASN A 201 -11.47 -14.40 5.44
CA ASN A 201 -12.44 -15.48 5.43
C ASN A 201 -13.86 -15.08 4.95
N LYS A 202 -14.09 -13.78 4.71
CA LYS A 202 -15.37 -13.23 4.21
C LYS A 202 -15.28 -12.73 2.77
N ASN A 203 -14.07 -12.60 2.21
CA ASN A 203 -13.83 -11.99 0.90
C ASN A 203 -14.38 -10.57 0.80
N GLU A 204 -14.19 -9.78 1.84
CA GLU A 204 -14.69 -8.41 1.90
C GLU A 204 -13.71 -7.45 2.59
N VAL A 205 -13.93 -6.16 2.37
CA VAL A 205 -13.35 -5.06 3.13
C VAL A 205 -14.43 -4.51 4.05
N VAL A 206 -14.12 -4.38 5.32
CA VAL A 206 -14.96 -3.68 6.30
C VAL A 206 -14.49 -2.23 6.40
N VAL A 207 -15.44 -1.30 6.40
CA VAL A 207 -15.19 0.12 6.64
C VAL A 207 -15.61 0.47 8.05
N VAL A 208 -14.69 1.04 8.82
CA VAL A 208 -14.93 1.48 10.20
C VAL A 208 -14.80 2.99 10.27
N ASP A 209 -15.77 3.66 10.91
CA ASP A 209 -15.62 5.04 11.38
C ASP A 209 -14.69 5.03 12.58
N THR A 210 -13.49 5.61 12.43
CA THR A 210 -12.44 5.57 13.47
C THR A 210 -12.66 6.56 14.60
N LYS A 211 -13.58 7.52 14.43
CA LYS A 211 -13.98 8.45 15.49
C LYS A 211 -15.07 7.84 16.35
N ALA A 212 -16.08 7.23 15.72
CA ALA A 212 -17.19 6.57 16.41
C ALA A 212 -16.89 5.14 16.84
N MET A 213 -15.78 4.55 16.36
CA MET A 213 -15.41 3.13 16.54
C MET A 213 -16.55 2.18 16.22
N LYS A 214 -17.08 2.29 14.98
CA LYS A 214 -18.19 1.48 14.51
C LYS A 214 -18.01 1.06 13.07
N VAL A 215 -18.42 -0.17 12.76
CA VAL A 215 -18.54 -0.64 11.37
C VAL A 215 -19.62 0.19 10.66
N VAL A 216 -19.24 0.78 9.52
CA VAL A 216 -20.15 1.60 8.69
C VAL A 216 -20.73 0.76 7.55
N THR A 217 -19.89 -0.01 6.86
CA THR A 217 -20.31 -0.81 5.71
C THR A 217 -19.32 -1.93 5.43
N ARG A 218 -19.68 -2.81 4.51
CA ARG A 218 -18.88 -3.95 4.05
C ARG A 218 -18.96 -4.05 2.54
N TRP A 219 -17.83 -4.31 1.89
CA TRP A 219 -17.75 -4.36 0.44
C TRP A 219 -17.12 -5.67 -0.02
N PRO A 220 -17.76 -6.43 -0.91
CA PRO A 220 -17.15 -7.63 -1.47
C PRO A 220 -15.96 -7.28 -2.37
N VAL A 221 -14.91 -8.09 -2.32
CA VAL A 221 -13.72 -7.92 -3.16
C VAL A 221 -13.79 -8.70 -4.48
N ALA A 222 -14.94 -9.32 -4.78
CA ALA A 222 -15.09 -10.06 -6.04
C ALA A 222 -14.74 -9.19 -7.27
N PRO A 223 -14.03 -9.75 -8.29
CA PRO A 223 -13.71 -11.16 -8.51
C PRO A 223 -12.42 -11.66 -7.83
N GLY A 224 -11.82 -10.95 -6.90
CA GLY A 224 -10.76 -11.44 -6.02
C GLY A 224 -11.34 -12.23 -4.85
N GLY A 225 -10.46 -12.82 -4.04
CA GLY A 225 -10.85 -13.53 -2.82
C GLY A 225 -9.66 -13.77 -1.90
N ALA A 226 -9.93 -14.07 -0.62
CA ALA A 226 -8.95 -14.13 0.45
C ALA A 226 -8.06 -12.87 0.45
N PRO A 227 -8.63 -11.66 0.70
CA PRO A 227 -7.88 -10.41 0.71
C PRO A 227 -6.93 -10.36 1.90
N VAL A 228 -5.68 -9.95 1.67
CA VAL A 228 -4.60 -9.91 2.66
C VAL A 228 -3.93 -8.54 2.67
N GLY A 229 -3.15 -8.20 1.66
CA GLY A 229 -2.54 -6.87 1.55
C GLY A 229 -3.58 -5.78 1.31
N LEU A 230 -3.41 -4.63 1.93
CA LEU A 230 -4.28 -3.47 1.74
C LEU A 230 -3.46 -2.18 1.81
N SER A 231 -3.61 -1.34 0.80
CA SER A 231 -3.10 0.03 0.81
C SER A 231 -4.11 0.99 0.21
N MET A 232 -3.93 2.28 0.51
CA MET A 232 -4.84 3.32 0.07
C MET A 232 -4.09 4.50 -0.55
N ASP A 233 -4.48 4.87 -1.75
CA ASP A 233 -4.22 6.20 -2.29
C ASP A 233 -5.25 7.17 -1.71
N THR A 234 -4.82 7.98 -0.75
CA THR A 234 -5.70 8.94 -0.08
C THR A 234 -6.05 10.14 -0.96
N LYS A 235 -5.21 10.47 -1.96
CA LYS A 235 -5.42 11.58 -2.89
C LYS A 235 -6.51 11.23 -3.91
N GLN A 236 -6.40 10.04 -4.52
CA GLN A 236 -7.35 9.57 -5.52
C GLN A 236 -8.50 8.76 -4.92
N ARG A 237 -8.45 8.47 -3.62
CA ARG A 237 -9.44 7.67 -2.89
C ARG A 237 -9.62 6.29 -3.51
N ARG A 238 -8.51 5.56 -3.62
CA ARG A 238 -8.46 4.20 -4.19
C ARG A 238 -7.86 3.23 -3.18
N LEU A 239 -8.50 2.09 -3.01
CA LEU A 239 -7.96 0.95 -2.27
C LEU A 239 -7.31 -0.02 -3.26
N PHE A 240 -6.16 -0.54 -2.87
CA PHE A 240 -5.45 -1.59 -3.60
C PHE A 240 -5.35 -2.81 -2.70
N ILE A 241 -6.06 -3.87 -3.09
CA ILE A 241 -6.32 -5.04 -2.26
C ILE A 241 -5.68 -6.25 -2.90
N GLY A 242 -4.66 -6.80 -2.25
CA GLY A 242 -4.01 -8.04 -2.67
C GLY A 242 -4.82 -9.25 -2.25
N CYS A 243 -5.32 -10.01 -3.20
CA CYS A 243 -6.16 -11.18 -3.00
C CYS A 243 -5.41 -12.47 -3.36
N ARG A 244 -5.50 -13.51 -2.50
CA ARG A 244 -4.78 -14.78 -2.69
C ARG A 244 -5.53 -15.82 -3.52
N ASN A 245 -6.88 -15.83 -3.47
CA ASN A 245 -7.66 -16.87 -4.15
C ASN A 245 -9.09 -16.42 -4.46
N PRO A 246 -9.43 -16.10 -5.71
CA PRO A 246 -8.53 -15.96 -6.85
C PRO A 246 -7.50 -14.85 -6.63
N GLN A 247 -6.27 -15.10 -7.09
CA GLN A 247 -5.17 -14.13 -6.95
C GLN A 247 -5.35 -12.95 -7.90
N LYS A 248 -5.57 -11.78 -7.31
CA LYS A 248 -5.82 -10.52 -8.00
C LYS A 248 -5.33 -9.35 -7.17
N LEU A 249 -4.90 -8.30 -7.84
CA LEU A 249 -4.89 -6.98 -7.25
C LEU A 249 -6.23 -6.30 -7.61
N ILE A 250 -7.06 -6.09 -6.61
CA ILE A 250 -8.33 -5.40 -6.77
C ILE A 250 -8.10 -3.91 -6.55
N VAL A 251 -8.52 -3.09 -7.50
CA VAL A 251 -8.61 -1.64 -7.34
C VAL A 251 -10.05 -1.30 -7.03
N MET A 252 -10.29 -0.63 -5.91
CA MET A 252 -11.63 -0.33 -5.43
C MET A 252 -11.78 1.15 -5.09
N ASP A 253 -12.90 1.74 -5.43
CA ASP A 253 -13.25 3.09 -5.02
C ASP A 253 -13.54 3.13 -3.51
N ALA A 254 -12.81 3.95 -2.77
CA ALA A 254 -12.85 3.99 -1.31
C ALA A 254 -14.09 4.69 -0.73
N ASP A 255 -14.94 5.29 -1.55
CA ASP A 255 -16.16 5.94 -1.10
C ASP A 255 -17.40 5.09 -1.33
N SER A 256 -17.42 4.32 -2.41
CA SER A 256 -18.56 3.51 -2.83
C SER A 256 -18.36 2.00 -2.70
N GLY A 257 -17.12 1.52 -2.56
CA GLY A 257 -16.79 0.09 -2.60
C GLY A 257 -16.90 -0.53 -4.00
N LYS A 258 -17.03 0.29 -5.04
CA LYS A 258 -17.09 -0.19 -6.42
C LYS A 258 -15.72 -0.72 -6.85
N VAL A 259 -15.67 -1.97 -7.31
CA VAL A 259 -14.46 -2.52 -7.95
C VAL A 259 -14.26 -1.84 -9.30
N LEU A 260 -13.12 -1.20 -9.49
CA LEU A 260 -12.74 -0.49 -10.70
C LEU A 260 -11.91 -1.36 -11.63
N ALA A 261 -11.03 -2.20 -11.05
CA ALA A 261 -10.22 -3.14 -11.81
C ALA A 261 -9.88 -4.39 -10.97
N ALA A 262 -9.55 -5.48 -11.68
CA ALA A 262 -9.12 -6.75 -11.09
C ALA A 262 -7.93 -7.27 -11.93
N LEU A 263 -6.73 -6.94 -11.49
CA LEU A 263 -5.50 -7.16 -12.23
C LEU A 263 -4.85 -8.50 -11.85
N PRO A 264 -4.27 -9.25 -12.80
CA PRO A 264 -3.54 -10.47 -12.47
C PRO A 264 -2.22 -10.12 -11.78
N ILE A 265 -1.87 -10.87 -10.72
CA ILE A 265 -0.60 -10.74 -9.98
C ILE A 265 -0.03 -12.13 -9.69
N GLY A 266 1.19 -12.18 -9.18
CA GLY A 266 1.85 -13.42 -8.76
C GLY A 266 1.18 -14.13 -7.58
N GLN A 267 1.72 -15.29 -7.22
CA GLN A 267 1.16 -16.14 -6.18
C GLN A 267 1.62 -15.73 -4.78
N GLY A 268 0.67 -15.78 -3.84
CA GLY A 268 0.96 -15.59 -2.42
C GLY A 268 1.26 -14.14 -2.06
N VAL A 269 0.49 -13.21 -2.63
CA VAL A 269 0.52 -11.81 -2.23
C VAL A 269 0.29 -11.69 -0.72
N ASP A 270 1.05 -10.81 -0.08
CA ASP A 270 0.96 -10.55 1.36
C ASP A 270 0.88 -9.06 1.67
N ALA A 271 1.54 -8.22 0.89
CA ALA A 271 1.47 -6.78 1.06
C ALA A 271 1.15 -6.06 -0.24
N THR A 272 0.47 -4.93 -0.11
CA THR A 272 0.37 -3.88 -1.12
C THR A 272 0.82 -2.56 -0.53
N LYS A 273 1.41 -1.70 -1.36
CA LYS A 273 1.80 -0.33 -1.00
C LYS A 273 1.52 0.60 -2.17
N ILE A 274 1.47 1.88 -1.86
CA ILE A 274 1.30 2.97 -2.83
C ILE A 274 2.47 3.92 -2.70
N ASP A 275 3.00 4.33 -3.83
CA ASP A 275 3.94 5.43 -3.92
C ASP A 275 3.79 6.15 -5.28
N ASP A 276 3.73 7.46 -5.25
CA ASP A 276 3.63 8.35 -6.42
C ASP A 276 2.62 7.90 -7.50
N GLY A 277 1.43 7.46 -7.05
CA GLY A 277 0.33 7.00 -7.92
C GLY A 277 0.52 5.60 -8.52
N GLN A 278 1.57 4.88 -8.12
CA GLN A 278 1.81 3.49 -8.47
C GLN A 278 1.48 2.58 -7.29
N ALA A 279 0.82 1.47 -7.56
CA ALA A 279 0.51 0.44 -6.58
C ALA A 279 1.42 -0.77 -6.77
N PHE A 280 1.96 -1.24 -5.67
CA PHE A 280 2.87 -2.39 -5.64
C PHE A 280 2.21 -3.56 -4.92
N ALA A 281 2.35 -4.75 -5.46
CA ALA A 281 1.90 -5.98 -4.83
C ALA A 281 3.05 -6.99 -4.80
N SER A 282 3.55 -7.31 -3.60
CA SER A 282 4.63 -8.26 -3.41
C SER A 282 4.09 -9.68 -3.19
N CYS A 283 4.65 -10.62 -3.92
CA CYS A 283 4.18 -11.98 -3.98
C CYS A 283 5.28 -12.97 -3.57
N ARG A 284 4.89 -14.02 -2.87
CA ARG A 284 5.80 -15.06 -2.36
C ARG A 284 6.57 -15.80 -3.46
N ASP A 285 6.00 -15.87 -4.66
CA ASP A 285 6.63 -16.54 -5.81
C ASP A 285 7.86 -15.80 -6.36
N GLY A 286 8.21 -14.64 -5.79
CA GLY A 286 9.35 -13.83 -6.21
C GLY A 286 8.98 -12.80 -7.27
N THR A 287 7.76 -12.30 -7.26
CA THR A 287 7.33 -11.23 -8.14
C THR A 287 6.85 -10.02 -7.35
N LEU A 288 7.15 -8.82 -7.85
CA LEU A 288 6.58 -7.55 -7.42
C LEU A 288 5.85 -6.95 -8.61
N SER A 289 4.52 -6.93 -8.56
CA SER A 289 3.70 -6.33 -9.61
C SER A 289 3.55 -4.83 -9.37
N VAL A 290 3.76 -4.03 -10.42
CA VAL A 290 3.57 -2.58 -10.43
C VAL A 290 2.33 -2.25 -11.23
N ALA A 291 1.34 -1.63 -10.60
CA ALA A 291 0.10 -1.23 -11.22
C ALA A 291 -0.07 0.29 -11.18
N ARG A 292 -0.67 0.86 -12.22
CA ARG A 292 -1.06 2.28 -12.24
C ARG A 292 -2.29 2.51 -13.09
N GLU A 293 -2.87 3.68 -12.93
CA GLU A 293 -3.90 4.20 -13.82
C GLU A 293 -3.24 4.75 -15.09
N THR A 294 -3.43 4.08 -16.23
CA THR A 294 -2.83 4.44 -17.52
C THR A 294 -3.67 5.45 -18.30
N SER A 295 -4.95 5.52 -17.99
CA SER A 295 -5.89 6.56 -18.43
C SER A 295 -7.07 6.59 -17.46
N PRO A 296 -7.89 7.65 -17.41
CA PRO A 296 -8.97 7.78 -16.44
C PRO A 296 -9.85 6.52 -16.30
N GLY A 297 -9.81 5.89 -15.13
CA GLY A 297 -10.53 4.66 -14.81
C GLY A 297 -9.93 3.36 -15.37
N LYS A 298 -8.80 3.40 -16.09
CA LYS A 298 -8.13 2.23 -16.64
C LYS A 298 -6.85 1.93 -15.87
N PHE A 299 -6.86 0.81 -15.14
CA PHE A 299 -5.71 0.33 -14.38
C PHE A 299 -5.07 -0.87 -15.07
N GLU A 300 -3.76 -0.93 -15.08
CA GLU A 300 -2.98 -2.02 -15.70
C GLU A 300 -1.76 -2.36 -14.84
N ILE A 301 -1.32 -3.62 -14.91
CA ILE A 301 0.03 -3.99 -14.49
C ILE A 301 0.96 -3.48 -15.59
N VAL A 302 1.77 -2.50 -15.24
CA VAL A 302 2.71 -1.88 -16.19
C VAL A 302 4.07 -2.55 -16.16
N GLU A 303 4.39 -3.21 -15.05
CA GLU A 303 5.65 -3.91 -14.87
C GLU A 303 5.52 -5.06 -13.85
N THR A 304 6.36 -6.06 -14.00
CA THR A 304 6.57 -7.12 -13.01
C THR A 304 8.07 -7.29 -12.77
N VAL A 305 8.52 -6.92 -11.59
CA VAL A 305 9.91 -7.04 -11.17
C VAL A 305 10.15 -8.41 -10.58
N ASN A 306 11.19 -9.11 -11.07
CA ASN A 306 11.62 -10.37 -10.46
C ASN A 306 12.41 -10.08 -9.18
N THR A 307 11.94 -10.61 -8.06
CA THR A 307 12.54 -10.49 -6.73
C THR A 307 12.88 -11.89 -6.21
N PRO A 308 13.72 -12.02 -5.17
CA PRO A 308 13.92 -13.33 -4.55
C PRO A 308 12.64 -13.93 -4.02
N GLN A 309 12.52 -15.27 -4.13
CA GLN A 309 11.38 -16.00 -3.60
C GLN A 309 11.15 -15.68 -2.10
N GLY A 310 9.90 -15.61 -1.68
CA GLY A 310 9.53 -15.33 -0.29
C GLY A 310 9.49 -13.85 0.08
N ALA A 311 9.90 -12.93 -0.81
CA ALA A 311 9.81 -11.48 -0.63
C ALA A 311 8.34 -11.00 -0.74
N ARG A 312 7.51 -11.36 0.25
CA ARG A 312 6.05 -11.22 0.21
C ARG A 312 5.49 -10.00 0.94
N THR A 313 6.18 -9.55 1.98
CA THR A 313 5.85 -8.31 2.71
C THR A 313 6.75 -7.18 2.25
N MET A 314 6.33 -5.93 2.41
CA MET A 314 7.10 -4.77 1.98
C MET A 314 6.89 -3.54 2.85
N GLY A 315 7.90 -2.68 2.89
CA GLY A 315 7.81 -1.28 3.28
C GLY A 315 8.24 -0.39 2.12
N ILE A 316 7.78 0.85 2.12
CA ILE A 316 8.22 1.88 1.18
C ILE A 316 8.69 3.10 1.98
N ASP A 317 9.80 3.65 1.56
CA ASP A 317 10.23 4.98 1.95
C ASP A 317 9.76 5.99 0.88
N PRO A 318 8.73 6.80 1.16
CA PRO A 318 8.18 7.72 0.18
C PRO A 318 9.13 8.91 -0.12
N SER A 319 10.15 9.14 0.70
CA SER A 319 11.12 10.23 0.49
C SER A 319 12.22 9.85 -0.50
N THR A 320 12.57 8.57 -0.56
CA THR A 320 13.57 8.01 -1.48
C THR A 320 12.96 7.16 -2.59
N HIS A 321 11.66 6.89 -2.52
CA HIS A 321 10.93 5.97 -3.41
C HIS A 321 11.53 4.56 -3.43
N THR A 322 12.11 4.14 -2.30
CA THR A 322 12.75 2.83 -2.17
C THR A 322 11.79 1.84 -1.52
N ILE A 323 11.61 0.70 -2.15
CA ILE A 323 10.85 -0.44 -1.62
C ILE A 323 11.80 -1.39 -0.93
N TYR A 324 11.44 -1.86 0.24
CA TYR A 324 12.20 -2.82 1.05
C TYR A 324 11.42 -4.11 1.19
N LEU A 325 12.03 -5.22 0.79
CA LEU A 325 11.42 -6.55 0.76
C LEU A 325 12.23 -7.50 1.65
N PRO A 326 11.75 -7.85 2.86
CA PRO A 326 12.40 -8.86 3.69
C PRO A 326 12.18 -10.26 3.11
N THR A 327 13.26 -11.06 3.08
CA THR A 327 13.23 -12.46 2.68
C THR A 327 14.43 -13.22 3.24
N ALA A 328 14.58 -14.50 2.87
CA ALA A 328 15.73 -15.35 3.17
C ALA A 328 15.92 -16.37 2.05
N GLU A 329 16.99 -17.13 2.08
CA GLU A 329 17.09 -18.36 1.28
C GLU A 329 16.21 -19.46 1.88
N PHE A 330 15.71 -20.34 1.03
CA PHE A 330 14.85 -21.44 1.45
C PHE A 330 15.50 -22.80 1.18
N GLU A 331 15.14 -23.77 2.03
CA GLU A 331 15.43 -25.18 1.77
C GLU A 331 14.69 -25.64 0.52
N GLU A 332 15.19 -26.70 -0.11
CA GLU A 332 14.47 -27.33 -1.22
C GLU A 332 13.09 -27.85 -0.75
N PRO A 333 12.05 -27.69 -1.58
CA PRO A 333 10.74 -28.23 -1.26
C PRO A 333 10.80 -29.75 -1.01
N LYS A 334 10.27 -30.22 0.12
CA LYS A 334 10.22 -31.66 0.40
C LYS A 334 9.25 -32.33 -0.57
N VAL A 335 9.75 -33.31 -1.30
CA VAL A 335 8.95 -34.10 -2.26
C VAL A 335 7.74 -34.73 -1.55
N GLY A 336 6.56 -34.60 -2.16
CA GLY A 336 5.31 -35.16 -1.66
C GLY A 336 4.64 -34.40 -0.53
N THR A 337 5.08 -33.18 -0.23
CA THR A 337 4.40 -32.29 0.76
C THR A 337 3.96 -30.98 0.14
N THR A 338 2.90 -30.41 0.70
CA THR A 338 2.44 -29.03 0.40
C THR A 338 2.98 -28.04 1.43
N ALA A 339 3.83 -28.50 2.36
CA ALA A 339 4.43 -27.63 3.36
C ALA A 339 5.37 -26.62 2.70
N ARG A 340 5.34 -25.41 3.22
CA ARG A 340 6.25 -24.34 2.76
C ARG A 340 7.69 -24.72 3.10
N PRO A 341 8.65 -24.51 2.19
CA PRO A 341 10.07 -24.67 2.52
C PRO A 341 10.45 -23.80 3.72
N ALA A 342 11.28 -24.35 4.59
CA ALA A 342 11.83 -23.58 5.71
C ALA A 342 12.87 -22.59 5.21
N ALA A 343 12.95 -21.43 5.84
CA ALA A 343 14.07 -20.53 5.62
C ALA A 343 15.36 -21.16 6.13
N LYS A 344 16.44 -21.06 5.36
CA LYS A 344 17.77 -21.49 5.79
C LYS A 344 18.24 -20.62 6.95
N PRO A 345 18.88 -21.17 7.95
CA PRO A 345 19.46 -20.40 9.05
C PRO A 345 20.42 -19.34 8.55
N ASP A 346 20.41 -18.18 9.18
CA ASP A 346 21.37 -17.09 8.98
C ASP A 346 21.41 -16.49 7.55
N THR A 347 20.33 -16.66 6.77
CA THR A 347 20.24 -16.15 5.39
C THR A 347 19.25 -14.99 5.23
N PHE A 348 18.73 -14.45 6.33
CA PHE A 348 17.80 -13.33 6.25
C PHE A 348 18.42 -12.10 5.56
N MET A 349 17.68 -11.51 4.66
CA MET A 349 18.10 -10.34 3.89
C MET A 349 16.94 -9.36 3.67
N ILE A 350 17.27 -8.13 3.40
CA ILE A 350 16.35 -7.11 2.90
C ILE A 350 16.80 -6.73 1.50
N VAL A 351 15.93 -6.91 0.53
CA VAL A 351 16.13 -6.55 -0.88
C VAL A 351 15.52 -5.18 -1.10
N THR A 352 16.26 -4.25 -1.71
CA THR A 352 15.69 -2.99 -2.16
C THR A 352 15.23 -3.10 -3.61
N VAL A 353 14.12 -2.44 -3.92
CA VAL A 353 13.68 -2.20 -5.30
C VAL A 353 13.55 -0.71 -5.48
N VAL A 354 14.15 -0.19 -6.56
CA VAL A 354 14.24 1.24 -6.86
C VAL A 354 13.77 1.52 -8.27
N GLY A 355 13.07 2.62 -8.47
CA GLY A 355 12.72 3.13 -9.79
C GLY A 355 13.92 3.81 -10.44
N GLN A 356 14.22 3.50 -11.68
CA GLN A 356 15.18 4.23 -12.47
C GLN A 356 14.49 5.50 -12.99
N ARG A 357 14.70 6.61 -12.28
CA ARG A 357 14.34 7.92 -12.84
C ARG A 357 15.38 8.26 -13.89
N GLU A 358 14.99 8.39 -15.16
CA GLU A 358 15.86 9.01 -16.15
C GLU A 358 16.22 10.41 -15.63
N HIS A 359 17.49 10.60 -15.30
CA HIS A 359 18.04 11.92 -15.07
C HIS A 359 17.83 12.70 -16.36
N SER A 360 16.88 13.60 -16.40
CA SER A 360 16.85 14.63 -17.43
C SER A 360 18.22 15.31 -17.39
N PRO A 361 18.98 15.33 -18.50
CA PRO A 361 20.25 16.01 -18.50
C PRO A 361 20.00 17.48 -18.14
N GLU A 362 20.63 17.94 -17.05
CA GLU A 362 20.65 19.35 -16.70
C GLU A 362 21.10 20.12 -17.93
N THR A 363 20.22 20.95 -18.46
CA THR A 363 20.59 21.91 -19.51
C THR A 363 21.64 22.84 -18.90
N PRO A 364 22.88 22.86 -19.41
CA PRO A 364 23.89 23.77 -18.87
C PRO A 364 23.41 25.22 -19.09
N LYS A 365 23.44 26.02 -18.04
CA LYS A 365 23.15 27.45 -18.07
C LYS A 365 24.23 28.23 -18.81
#